data_c70032bb06154e212449f923839cac58
#
_entry.id   c70032bb06154e212449f923839cac58
#
_cell.length_a   1.000
_cell.length_b   1.000
_cell.length_c   1.000
_cell.angle_alpha   90.00
_cell.angle_beta   90.00
_cell.angle_gamma   90.00
#
_symmetry.space_group_name_H-M   'P 1'
#
loop_
_entity.id
_entity.type
_entity.pdbx_description
1 polymer ?
#
loop_
_entity_poly.entity_id
_entity_poly.type
_entity_poly.pdbx_seq_one_letter_code
_entity_poly.pdbx_strand_id
1 'polypeptide(L)'
;EDADLDFLYGEQSPDIASVEELAPKLHGGELKGLRIAPLHGRLSTELKEATMQAFAAGEIDVLVSTTVIEVGVDVPNATVMVIMDADRFGVSQLHQLRGRVGRGTSPGLCLLVSAAPIETPARERLEAVAKTQDGFELSRIDLEQRREGDVLGASQSGNRSHLRLLRVLRDEELIQTAREAAAELL
;
A
#
# COMPACT_ATOMS: atom_id res chain seq x y z
N GLU A 1 -9.67 -24.81 -17.07
CA GLU A 1 -9.17 -23.40 -17.03
C GLU A 1 -9.32 -22.78 -15.62
N ASP A 2 -10.09 -23.40 -14.71
CA ASP A 2 -10.26 -22.92 -13.32
C ASP A 2 -9.27 -23.53 -12.29
N ALA A 3 -8.44 -24.48 -12.71
CA ALA A 3 -7.54 -25.22 -11.80
C ALA A 3 -6.24 -24.47 -11.45
N ASP A 4 -5.87 -23.42 -12.21
CA ASP A 4 -4.63 -22.66 -11.98
C ASP A 4 -4.79 -21.54 -10.94
N LEU A 5 -6.02 -21.14 -10.63
CA LEU A 5 -6.28 -20.11 -9.62
C LEU A 5 -6.17 -20.65 -8.18
N ASP A 6 -6.52 -21.91 -7.97
CA ASP A 6 -6.38 -22.56 -6.65
C ASP A 6 -4.92 -22.80 -6.24
N PHE A 7 -4.00 -22.89 -7.21
CA PHE A 7 -2.56 -22.98 -6.94
C PHE A 7 -1.93 -21.65 -6.54
N LEU A 8 -2.51 -20.53 -7.03
CA LEU A 8 -2.06 -19.17 -6.66
C LEU A 8 -2.66 -18.69 -5.33
N TYR A 9 -3.79 -19.27 -4.90
CA TYR A 9 -4.50 -18.91 -3.67
C TYR A 9 -4.74 -20.12 -2.75
N GLY A 10 -3.84 -21.13 -2.82
CA GLY A 10 -3.88 -22.32 -2.00
C GLY A 10 -3.96 -22.01 -0.52
N GLU A 11 -4.92 -22.68 0.16
CA GLU A 11 -5.25 -22.59 1.58
C GLU A 11 -5.56 -21.17 2.06
N GLN A 12 -6.78 -20.97 2.56
CA GLN A 12 -7.37 -19.71 3.07
C GLN A 12 -6.31 -18.67 3.42
N SER A 13 -6.11 -17.69 2.52
CA SER A 13 -5.19 -16.60 2.83
C SER A 13 -5.57 -16.07 4.22
N PRO A 14 -4.66 -16.04 5.18
CA PRO A 14 -4.97 -15.59 6.55
C PRO A 14 -5.61 -14.20 6.56
N ASP A 15 -5.32 -13.39 5.55
CA ASP A 15 -5.88 -12.05 5.40
C ASP A 15 -7.38 -12.06 5.08
N ILE A 16 -7.87 -13.03 4.29
CA ILE A 16 -9.31 -13.16 3.95
C ILE A 16 -10.10 -13.67 5.15
N ALA A 17 -9.60 -14.70 5.82
CA ALA A 17 -10.21 -15.20 7.05
C ALA A 17 -10.27 -14.08 8.11
N SER A 18 -9.24 -13.24 8.19
CA SER A 18 -9.20 -12.08 9.09
C SER A 18 -10.30 -11.06 8.78
N VAL A 19 -10.58 -10.76 7.50
CA VAL A 19 -11.66 -9.82 7.12
C VAL A 19 -13.05 -10.39 7.46
N GLU A 20 -13.29 -11.65 7.15
CA GLU A 20 -14.58 -12.33 7.43
C GLU A 20 -14.84 -12.45 8.94
N GLU A 21 -13.80 -12.58 9.76
CA GLU A 21 -13.91 -12.63 11.21
C GLU A 21 -13.99 -11.25 11.86
N LEU A 22 -13.26 -10.28 11.32
CA LEU A 22 -13.13 -8.95 11.90
C LEU A 22 -14.41 -8.13 11.73
N ALA A 23 -15.05 -8.18 10.56
CA ALA A 23 -16.24 -7.40 10.28
C ALA A 23 -17.39 -7.69 11.27
N PRO A 24 -17.75 -8.94 11.60
CA PRO A 24 -18.73 -9.24 12.64
C PRO A 24 -18.29 -8.82 14.05
N LYS A 25 -17.01 -8.94 14.40
CA LYS A 25 -16.48 -8.51 15.70
C LYS A 25 -16.63 -7.00 15.88
N LEU A 26 -16.29 -6.22 14.85
CA LEU A 26 -16.45 -4.77 14.89
C LEU A 26 -17.94 -4.37 14.99
N HIS A 27 -18.82 -5.05 14.25
CA HIS A 27 -20.26 -4.80 14.31
C HIS A 27 -20.87 -5.10 15.67
N GLY A 28 -20.38 -6.14 16.35
CA GLY A 28 -20.81 -6.51 17.72
C GLY A 28 -20.13 -5.72 18.84
N GLY A 29 -19.02 -5.05 18.54
CA GLY A 29 -18.13 -4.35 19.49
C GLY A 29 -18.16 -2.83 19.36
N GLU A 30 -16.97 -2.26 19.13
CA GLU A 30 -16.71 -0.82 19.18
C GLU A 30 -17.46 -0.02 18.10
N LEU A 31 -17.78 -0.66 16.96
CA LEU A 31 -18.49 -0.04 15.84
C LEU A 31 -19.97 -0.46 15.80
N LYS A 32 -20.54 -0.81 16.94
CA LYS A 32 -21.95 -1.17 17.06
C LYS A 32 -22.85 -0.04 16.55
N GLY A 33 -23.76 -0.41 15.65
CA GLY A 33 -24.71 0.54 15.05
C GLY A 33 -24.25 1.13 13.71
N LEU A 34 -22.99 0.89 13.30
CA LEU A 34 -22.53 1.22 11.97
C LEU A 34 -22.80 0.07 10.99
N ARG A 35 -23.04 0.42 9.74
CA ARG A 35 -23.21 -0.55 8.65
C ARG A 35 -21.84 -0.93 8.12
N ILE A 36 -21.43 -2.17 8.39
CA ILE A 36 -20.10 -2.69 8.06
C ILE A 36 -20.22 -3.73 6.98
N ALA A 37 -19.40 -3.63 5.94
CA ALA A 37 -19.33 -4.63 4.87
C ALA A 37 -17.89 -5.14 4.68
N PRO A 38 -17.70 -6.45 4.48
CA PRO A 38 -16.43 -7.03 4.07
C PRO A 38 -16.22 -6.88 2.56
N LEU A 39 -14.95 -6.69 2.14
CA LEU A 39 -14.56 -6.68 0.73
C LEU A 39 -13.25 -7.44 0.56
N HIS A 40 -13.26 -8.53 -0.21
CA HIS A 40 -12.07 -9.36 -0.43
C HIS A 40 -12.08 -10.06 -1.79
N GLY A 41 -10.95 -10.66 -2.17
CA GLY A 41 -10.74 -11.25 -3.49
C GLY A 41 -11.74 -12.34 -3.91
N ARG A 42 -12.29 -13.10 -2.96
CA ARG A 42 -13.24 -14.21 -3.22
C ARG A 42 -14.65 -13.76 -3.55
N LEU A 43 -15.01 -12.51 -3.31
CA LEU A 43 -16.33 -12.01 -3.71
C LEU A 43 -16.41 -11.96 -5.23
N SER A 44 -17.60 -12.26 -5.79
CA SER A 44 -17.83 -12.08 -7.23
C SER A 44 -17.64 -10.62 -7.64
N THR A 45 -17.35 -10.38 -8.91
CA THR A 45 -17.15 -9.02 -9.43
C THR A 45 -18.38 -8.16 -9.19
N GLU A 46 -19.57 -8.71 -9.42
CA GLU A 46 -20.84 -8.01 -9.23
C GLU A 46 -21.05 -7.61 -7.76
N LEU A 47 -20.68 -8.48 -6.82
CA LEU A 47 -20.82 -8.20 -5.39
C LEU A 47 -19.79 -7.16 -4.92
N LYS A 48 -18.56 -7.20 -5.46
CA LYS A 48 -17.55 -6.16 -5.19
C LYS A 48 -18.02 -4.79 -5.67
N GLU A 49 -18.52 -4.72 -6.89
CA GLU A 49 -19.04 -3.48 -7.48
C GLU A 49 -20.24 -2.95 -6.69
N ALA A 50 -21.21 -3.80 -6.36
CA ALA A 50 -22.38 -3.42 -5.56
C ALA A 50 -21.97 -2.91 -4.17
N THR A 51 -21.04 -3.59 -3.49
CA THR A 51 -20.53 -3.16 -2.18
C THR A 51 -19.82 -1.81 -2.26
N MET A 52 -19.01 -1.58 -3.29
CA MET A 52 -18.31 -0.31 -3.49
C MET A 52 -19.28 0.83 -3.83
N GLN A 53 -20.33 0.57 -4.64
CA GLN A 53 -21.36 1.55 -4.94
C GLN A 53 -22.16 1.93 -3.69
N ALA A 54 -22.55 0.94 -2.88
CA ALA A 54 -23.23 1.17 -1.60
C ALA A 54 -22.36 1.98 -0.61
N PHE A 55 -21.06 1.71 -0.56
CA PHE A 55 -20.12 2.49 0.24
C PHE A 55 -19.98 3.93 -0.27
N ALA A 56 -19.85 4.12 -1.58
CA ALA A 56 -19.80 5.46 -2.20
C ALA A 56 -21.11 6.24 -2.02
N ALA A 57 -22.25 5.56 -2.01
CA ALA A 57 -23.56 6.16 -1.74
C ALA A 57 -23.80 6.48 -0.25
N GLY A 58 -22.88 6.07 0.66
CA GLY A 58 -23.05 6.24 2.09
C GLY A 58 -24.07 5.28 2.71
N GLU A 59 -24.40 4.19 2.03
CA GLU A 59 -25.24 3.11 2.56
C GLU A 59 -24.46 2.15 3.44
N ILE A 60 -23.13 2.14 3.32
CA ILE A 60 -22.17 1.44 4.16
C ILE A 60 -21.29 2.49 4.84
N ASP A 61 -21.13 2.39 6.15
CA ASP A 61 -20.34 3.32 6.95
C ASP A 61 -18.87 2.90 7.06
N VAL A 62 -18.62 1.58 7.10
CA VAL A 62 -17.28 1.00 7.26
C VAL A 62 -17.08 -0.14 6.27
N LEU A 63 -16.00 -0.06 5.51
CA LEU A 63 -15.56 -1.12 4.62
C LEU A 63 -14.33 -1.81 5.22
N VAL A 64 -14.45 -3.10 5.51
CA VAL A 64 -13.32 -3.93 5.98
C VAL A 64 -12.81 -4.74 4.80
N SER A 65 -11.55 -4.50 4.42
CA SER A 65 -11.04 -5.13 3.20
C SER A 65 -9.63 -5.67 3.31
N THR A 66 -9.32 -6.64 2.45
CA THR A 66 -7.93 -6.99 2.12
C THR A 66 -7.33 -5.96 1.17
N THR A 67 -6.04 -6.08 0.85
CA THR A 67 -5.30 -5.20 -0.07
C THR A 67 -5.86 -5.13 -1.50
N VAL A 68 -6.88 -5.91 -1.83
CA VAL A 68 -7.51 -6.00 -3.16
C VAL A 68 -8.17 -4.68 -3.63
N ILE A 69 -8.26 -3.66 -2.77
CA ILE A 69 -8.73 -2.31 -3.18
C ILE A 69 -7.67 -1.54 -4.01
N GLU A 70 -6.70 -2.21 -4.59
CA GLU A 70 -5.68 -1.56 -5.43
C GLU A 70 -6.26 -0.95 -6.71
N VAL A 71 -7.46 -1.33 -7.14
CA VAL A 71 -7.96 -0.96 -8.46
C VAL A 71 -9.11 0.03 -8.41
N GLY A 72 -8.77 1.29 -8.71
CA GLY A 72 -9.60 2.17 -9.53
C GLY A 72 -10.88 2.76 -8.92
N VAL A 73 -11.29 2.44 -7.71
CA VAL A 73 -12.50 3.06 -7.14
C VAL A 73 -12.11 4.24 -6.27
N ASP A 74 -12.47 5.41 -6.75
CA ASP A 74 -12.37 6.65 -5.98
C ASP A 74 -13.63 6.79 -5.11
N VAL A 75 -13.45 6.94 -3.79
CA VAL A 75 -14.55 7.13 -2.85
C VAL A 75 -14.38 8.50 -2.17
N PRO A 76 -14.92 9.57 -2.78
CA PRO A 76 -14.70 10.94 -2.31
C PRO A 76 -15.17 11.19 -0.88
N ASN A 77 -16.14 10.41 -0.38
CA ASN A 77 -16.68 10.52 0.97
C ASN A 77 -15.91 9.69 2.00
N ALA A 78 -14.93 8.90 1.60
CA ALA A 78 -14.06 8.20 2.55
C ALA A 78 -13.08 9.19 3.20
N THR A 79 -13.24 9.40 4.50
CA THR A 79 -12.47 10.37 5.28
C THR A 79 -11.44 9.71 6.19
N VAL A 80 -11.63 8.44 6.55
CA VAL A 80 -10.74 7.70 7.46
C VAL A 80 -10.30 6.41 6.79
N MET A 81 -9.00 6.13 6.87
CA MET A 81 -8.41 4.84 6.52
C MET A 81 -7.57 4.32 7.68
N VAL A 82 -7.74 3.07 8.00
CA VAL A 82 -6.91 2.36 8.99
C VAL A 82 -6.20 1.22 8.27
N ILE A 83 -4.88 1.25 8.26
CA ILE A 83 -4.04 0.19 7.67
C ILE A 83 -3.47 -0.63 8.81
N MET A 84 -3.97 -1.86 8.95
CA MET A 84 -3.47 -2.81 9.94
C MET A 84 -2.19 -3.46 9.43
N ASP A 85 -1.29 -3.85 10.35
CA ASP A 85 0.02 -4.44 10.03
C ASP A 85 0.78 -3.62 8.97
N ALA A 86 0.77 -2.30 9.14
CA ALA A 86 1.29 -1.36 8.14
C ALA A 86 2.79 -1.58 7.81
N ASP A 87 3.54 -2.19 8.72
CA ASP A 87 4.95 -2.57 8.52
C ASP A 87 5.17 -3.64 7.45
N ARG A 88 4.12 -4.39 7.06
CA ARG A 88 4.18 -5.37 5.97
C ARG A 88 4.12 -4.74 4.58
N PHE A 89 3.78 -3.45 4.49
CA PHE A 89 3.63 -2.73 3.24
C PHE A 89 4.89 -1.94 2.88
N GLY A 90 5.16 -1.84 1.59
CA GLY A 90 6.19 -0.93 1.08
C GLY A 90 5.74 0.54 1.13
N VAL A 91 6.72 1.46 1.11
CA VAL A 91 6.47 2.91 1.13
C VAL A 91 5.50 3.34 0.02
N SER A 92 5.74 2.85 -1.20
CA SER A 92 4.91 3.19 -2.37
C SER A 92 3.45 2.72 -2.21
N GLN A 93 3.23 1.52 -1.65
CA GLN A 93 1.88 1.00 -1.38
C GLN A 93 1.15 1.83 -0.32
N LEU A 94 1.83 2.16 0.79
CA LEU A 94 1.26 3.01 1.83
C LEU A 94 0.91 4.40 1.31
N HIS A 95 1.76 4.96 0.46
CA HIS A 95 1.50 6.25 -0.18
C HIS A 95 0.27 6.20 -1.09
N GLN A 96 0.13 5.15 -1.89
CA GLN A 96 -1.04 4.95 -2.75
C GLN A 96 -2.32 4.77 -1.93
N LEU A 97 -2.29 3.94 -0.88
CA LEU A 97 -3.43 3.72 0.00
C LEU A 97 -3.85 5.02 0.70
N ARG A 98 -2.91 5.75 1.31
CA ARG A 98 -3.19 7.04 1.92
C ARG A 98 -3.83 8.03 0.94
N GLY A 99 -3.40 8.01 -0.31
CA GLY A 99 -3.97 8.85 -1.37
C GLY A 99 -5.41 8.51 -1.76
N ARG A 100 -6.03 7.48 -1.19
CA ARG A 100 -7.42 7.09 -1.46
C ARG A 100 -8.45 7.78 -0.56
N VAL A 101 -8.01 8.42 0.52
CA VAL A 101 -8.90 9.15 1.44
C VAL A 101 -8.64 10.65 1.38
N GLY A 102 -9.66 11.44 1.75
CA GLY A 102 -9.54 12.90 1.76
C GLY A 102 -9.58 13.54 0.37
N ARG A 103 -10.14 12.87 -0.62
CA ARG A 103 -10.32 13.41 -1.99
C ARG A 103 -11.55 14.29 -2.15
N GLY A 104 -12.43 14.31 -1.15
CA GLY A 104 -13.60 15.15 -1.12
C GLY A 104 -13.33 16.51 -0.47
N THR A 105 -14.40 17.13 0.03
CA THR A 105 -14.34 18.44 0.73
C THR A 105 -13.83 18.34 2.17
N SER A 106 -13.79 17.12 2.73
CA SER A 106 -13.32 16.87 4.10
C SER A 106 -11.87 16.37 4.11
N PRO A 107 -11.07 16.78 5.10
CA PRO A 107 -9.72 16.28 5.23
C PRO A 107 -9.71 14.77 5.50
N GLY A 108 -8.73 14.06 4.90
CA GLY A 108 -8.53 12.64 5.10
C GLY A 108 -7.61 12.34 6.28
N LEU A 109 -7.94 11.30 7.05
CA LEU A 109 -7.09 10.74 8.09
C LEU A 109 -6.66 9.32 7.70
N CYS A 110 -5.36 9.06 7.68
CA CYS A 110 -4.82 7.71 7.47
C CYS A 110 -4.03 7.28 8.71
N LEU A 111 -4.49 6.21 9.35
CA LEU A 111 -3.86 5.62 10.54
C LEU A 111 -3.05 4.40 10.12
N LEU A 112 -1.76 4.39 10.44
CA LEU A 112 -0.85 3.26 10.21
C LEU A 112 -0.68 2.51 11.54
N VAL A 113 -1.26 1.31 11.63
CA VAL A 113 -1.18 0.46 12.83
C VAL A 113 -0.11 -0.59 12.62
N SER A 114 0.83 -0.69 13.55
CA SER A 114 1.95 -1.62 13.47
C SER A 114 2.45 -2.02 14.84
N ALA A 115 2.87 -3.27 14.97
CA ALA A 115 3.59 -3.79 16.15
C ALA A 115 5.12 -3.72 15.98
N ALA A 116 5.62 -3.13 14.89
CA ALA A 116 7.06 -3.03 14.64
C ALA A 116 7.75 -2.24 15.75
N PRO A 117 8.86 -2.77 16.32
CA PRO A 117 9.61 -2.09 17.37
C PRO A 117 10.17 -0.74 16.88
N ILE A 118 10.37 0.18 17.83
CA ILE A 118 11.08 1.44 17.58
C ILE A 118 12.51 1.11 17.12
N GLU A 119 13.08 1.94 16.25
CA GLU A 119 14.45 1.78 15.70
C GLU A 119 14.59 0.60 14.72
N THR A 120 13.49 0.14 14.12
CA THR A 120 13.54 -0.81 13.02
C THR A 120 13.36 -0.13 11.67
N PRO A 121 13.94 -0.65 10.57
CA PRO A 121 13.71 -0.10 9.22
C PRO A 121 12.23 -0.07 8.84
N ALA A 122 11.44 -1.01 9.35
CA ALA A 122 9.99 -1.02 9.16
C ALA A 122 9.34 0.20 9.83
N ARG A 123 9.73 0.52 11.07
CA ARG A 123 9.22 1.69 11.79
C ARG A 123 9.63 3.00 11.15
N GLU A 124 10.87 3.12 10.70
CA GLU A 124 11.37 4.30 9.99
C GLU A 124 10.59 4.56 8.69
N ARG A 125 10.23 3.51 7.94
CA ARG A 125 9.35 3.63 6.76
C ARG A 125 7.99 4.23 7.12
N LEU A 126 7.34 3.71 8.15
CA LEU A 126 6.03 4.20 8.60
C LEU A 126 6.09 5.66 9.01
N GLU A 127 7.14 6.05 9.73
CA GLU A 127 7.36 7.44 10.13
C GLU A 127 7.62 8.36 8.95
N ALA A 128 8.37 7.90 7.95
CA ALA A 128 8.57 8.66 6.73
C ALA A 128 7.25 8.91 6.00
N VAL A 129 6.43 7.86 5.82
CA VAL A 129 5.10 7.99 5.21
C VAL A 129 4.19 8.90 6.02
N ALA A 130 4.28 8.89 7.35
CA ALA A 130 3.48 9.76 8.20
C ALA A 130 3.90 11.23 8.13
N LYS A 131 5.20 11.51 7.94
CA LYS A 131 5.76 12.89 7.97
C LYS A 131 5.62 13.63 6.65
N THR A 132 5.77 12.96 5.50
CA THR A 132 5.77 13.65 4.20
C THR A 132 4.66 13.14 3.28
N GLN A 133 4.14 14.05 2.45
CA GLN A 133 3.23 13.73 1.35
C GLN A 133 3.93 13.78 -0.01
N ASP A 134 5.20 14.15 -0.04
CA ASP A 134 5.99 14.21 -1.27
C ASP A 134 6.32 12.79 -1.77
N GLY A 135 5.73 12.43 -2.91
CA GLY A 135 5.94 11.13 -3.54
C GLY A 135 7.37 10.91 -4.01
N PHE A 136 8.10 11.96 -4.38
CA PHE A 136 9.51 11.86 -4.78
C PHE A 136 10.40 11.55 -3.58
N GLU A 137 10.18 12.23 -2.46
CA GLU A 137 10.90 11.97 -1.22
C GLU A 137 10.65 10.54 -0.74
N LEU A 138 9.39 10.08 -0.76
CA LEU A 138 9.03 8.71 -0.39
C LEU A 138 9.64 7.67 -1.33
N SER A 139 9.70 7.95 -2.63
CA SER A 139 10.35 7.06 -3.61
C SER A 139 11.85 6.94 -3.37
N ARG A 140 12.51 8.04 -2.96
CA ARG A 140 13.91 8.04 -2.59
C ARG A 140 14.17 7.17 -1.37
N ILE A 141 13.35 7.33 -0.33
CA ILE A 141 13.43 6.53 0.90
C ILE A 141 13.23 5.03 0.58
N ASP A 142 12.23 4.68 -0.23
CA ASP A 142 11.98 3.29 -0.64
C ASP A 142 13.18 2.69 -1.39
N LEU A 143 13.82 3.48 -2.25
CA LEU A 143 14.99 3.07 -3.01
C LEU A 143 16.23 2.90 -2.12
N GLU A 144 16.45 3.77 -1.15
CA GLU A 144 17.53 3.67 -0.17
C GLU A 144 17.41 2.39 0.67
N GLN A 145 16.22 2.11 1.19
CA GLN A 145 15.98 0.93 2.03
C GLN A 145 16.07 -0.40 1.25
N ARG A 146 15.62 -0.43 0.00
CA ARG A 146 15.77 -1.62 -0.85
C ARG A 146 17.24 -1.95 -1.11
N ARG A 147 18.11 -0.95 -1.21
CA ARG A 147 19.55 -1.15 -1.38
C ARG A 147 20.24 -1.65 -0.12
N GLU A 148 19.83 -1.17 1.05
CA GLU A 148 20.35 -1.66 2.32
C GLU A 148 19.92 -3.11 2.59
N GLY A 149 18.67 -3.47 2.24
CA GLY A 149 18.18 -4.86 2.32
C GLY A 149 18.92 -5.83 1.39
N ASP A 150 19.38 -5.36 0.22
CA ASP A 150 20.11 -6.16 -0.76
C ASP A 150 21.59 -6.41 -0.33
N VAL A 151 22.12 -5.57 0.57
CA VAL A 151 23.47 -5.76 1.15
C VAL A 151 23.46 -6.80 2.26
N LEU A 152 22.35 -7.02 2.95
CA LEU A 152 22.23 -7.94 4.09
C LEU A 152 21.53 -9.26 3.74
N GLY A 153 20.85 -9.37 2.60
CA GLY A 153 20.10 -10.54 2.16
C GLY A 153 20.62 -11.13 0.85
N ALA A 154 21.07 -12.36 0.90
CA ALA A 154 21.51 -13.13 -0.26
C ALA A 154 20.40 -13.22 -1.32
N SER A 155 20.73 -12.75 -2.53
CA SER A 155 20.19 -13.19 -3.81
C SER A 155 18.69 -13.39 -3.96
N GLN A 156 18.01 -12.37 -4.54
CA GLN A 156 16.95 -12.65 -5.51
C GLN A 156 16.93 -11.57 -6.61
N SER A 157 17.32 -11.98 -7.79
CA SER A 157 17.00 -11.56 -9.16
C SER A 157 16.31 -10.19 -9.35
N GLY A 158 17.04 -9.12 -9.10
CA GLY A 158 16.85 -7.86 -9.80
C GLY A 158 18.10 -7.63 -10.64
N ASN A 159 17.98 -7.25 -11.91
CA ASN A 159 19.11 -6.98 -12.78
C ASN A 159 20.13 -6.10 -12.05
N ARG A 160 21.27 -6.68 -11.67
CA ARG A 160 22.40 -5.92 -11.17
C ARG A 160 22.71 -4.85 -12.19
N SER A 161 22.65 -3.58 -11.78
CA SER A 161 23.23 -2.52 -12.60
C SER A 161 24.65 -2.95 -12.98
N HIS A 162 24.89 -3.13 -14.27
CA HIS A 162 26.23 -3.47 -14.80
C HIS A 162 27.24 -2.34 -14.61
N LEU A 163 26.78 -1.19 -14.10
CA LEU A 163 27.62 -0.04 -13.78
C LEU A 163 28.25 -0.22 -12.41
N ARG A 164 29.48 -0.78 -12.40
CA ARG A 164 30.24 -1.09 -11.17
C ARG A 164 30.60 0.17 -10.34
N LEU A 165 30.56 1.35 -10.91
CA LEU A 165 31.09 2.58 -10.31
C LEU A 165 30.02 3.63 -10.05
N LEU A 166 28.79 3.49 -10.58
CA LEU A 166 27.76 4.51 -10.52
C LEU A 166 26.64 4.11 -9.57
N ARG A 167 26.37 4.93 -8.56
CA ARG A 167 25.24 4.75 -7.63
C ARG A 167 24.20 5.83 -7.93
N VAL A 168 23.05 5.45 -8.47
CA VAL A 168 22.01 6.34 -8.99
C VAL A 168 21.62 7.46 -8.03
N LEU A 169 21.59 7.19 -6.72
CA LEU A 169 21.24 8.21 -5.71
C LEU A 169 22.42 9.06 -5.23
N ARG A 170 23.64 8.53 -5.30
CA ARG A 170 24.83 9.23 -4.81
C ARG A 170 25.50 10.07 -5.88
N ASP A 171 25.29 9.64 -7.12
CA ASP A 171 25.95 10.20 -8.29
C ASP A 171 24.91 10.86 -9.23
N GLU A 172 23.80 11.37 -8.67
CA GLU A 172 22.69 11.97 -9.42
C GLU A 172 23.17 13.17 -10.26
N GLU A 173 23.99 14.05 -9.68
CA GLU A 173 24.59 15.20 -10.38
C GLU A 173 25.49 14.74 -11.54
N LEU A 174 26.26 13.66 -11.36
CA LEU A 174 27.12 13.10 -12.40
C LEU A 174 26.29 12.50 -13.54
N ILE A 175 25.19 11.83 -13.21
CA ILE A 175 24.27 11.26 -14.19
C ILE A 175 23.59 12.38 -14.99
N GLN A 176 23.18 13.45 -14.33
CA GLN A 176 22.56 14.62 -14.96
C GLN A 176 23.54 15.28 -15.91
N THR A 177 24.77 15.56 -15.46
CA THR A 177 25.84 16.14 -16.27
C THR A 177 26.17 15.26 -17.49
N ALA A 178 26.27 13.96 -17.31
CA ALA A 178 26.53 13.03 -18.39
C ALA A 178 25.38 13.01 -19.44
N ARG A 179 24.13 13.14 -18.98
CA ARG A 179 22.95 13.21 -19.84
C ARG A 179 22.91 14.51 -20.66
N GLU A 180 23.24 15.62 -20.04
CA GLU A 180 23.32 16.93 -20.69
C GLU A 180 24.43 16.94 -21.75
N ALA A 181 25.63 16.46 -21.41
CA ALA A 181 26.73 16.33 -22.33
C ALA A 181 26.43 15.38 -23.53
N ALA A 182 25.69 14.30 -23.28
CA ALA A 182 25.26 13.39 -24.35
C ALA A 182 24.24 14.05 -25.30
N ALA A 183 23.39 14.94 -24.79
CA ALA A 183 22.40 15.65 -25.59
C ALA A 183 23.05 16.74 -26.49
N GLU A 184 24.20 17.27 -26.11
CA GLU A 184 24.98 18.23 -26.91
C GLU A 184 25.75 17.58 -28.06
N LEU A 185 25.97 16.24 -27.99
CA LEU A 185 26.72 15.48 -28.99
C LEU A 185 25.83 14.84 -30.07
N LEU A 186 24.51 14.90 -29.92
CA LEU A 186 23.51 14.36 -30.86
C LEU A 186 22.85 15.50 -31.65
#